data_33ab0b0d238a5770d5128d8ff6cb1fd3
#
_entry.id   33ab0b0d238a5770d5128d8ff6cb1fd3
#
_cell.length_a   1.000
_cell.length_b   1.000
_cell.length_c   1.000
_cell.angle_alpha   90.00
_cell.angle_beta   90.00
_cell.angle_gamma   90.00
#
_symmetry.space_group_name_H-M   'P 1'
#
loop_
_entity.id
_entity.type
_entity.pdbx_description
1 polymer ?
#
loop_
_entity_poly.entity_id
_entity_poly.type
_entity_poly.pdbx_seq_one_letter_code
_entity_poly.pdbx_strand_id
1 'polypeptide(L)'
;MGEMRTEADTMGEMEVPADRYYGCQTARSLINFDIGEDTMPIAVIRAFGILKQAAAKTNLALGQLEPEVADLIIAAAQEVIDGKLNDHFPLRVWQTGSGTQSNMNANEVIANRAIEMAGGTLGSKTPVHPNDHVNRAQSSNDTFPTAMHISAAEAFTHELLPNVRLLRNALNEKAQQWNDIVKIGRTHLMDAVPLTLGQEVSGWVAQLDANLRRLDFAMDDLFELALGGTAVGTGLNTHPLFAQMVADEIANITGLTFCSAENKFAQLAAHDAIVAASGALNTLAVSLMKIANDVRWLGSGPRCGLGELALPANEPGSSIMPGKVNPTQAEALTMVCAQVMGNHTAITIGGSQGNFELNVYKPMMIHNLLHSARILSDSCRTFTTKCVEGIEPVRENITAHLENSLMLVTALNNHIGYDKSSKIAKLAHEKGTTLRSAALELGYLTDEEFDAWVRPEQMTGPKS
;
A
#
# COMPACT_ATOMS: atom_id res chain seq x y z
N MET A 1 9.24 -16.33 -36.72
CA MET A 1 8.12 -15.42 -36.53
C MET A 1 6.90 -16.31 -36.41
N GLY A 2 6.01 -16.06 -35.42
CA GLY A 2 4.76 -16.81 -35.30
C GLY A 2 3.82 -16.51 -36.49
N GLU A 3 2.77 -17.30 -36.61
CA GLU A 3 1.72 -17.08 -37.61
C GLU A 3 1.02 -15.74 -37.31
N MET A 4 0.70 -14.96 -38.35
CA MET A 4 0.05 -13.67 -38.27
C MET A 4 -1.35 -13.76 -38.90
N ARG A 5 -2.29 -12.97 -38.41
CA ARG A 5 -3.59 -12.73 -39.02
C ARG A 5 -3.78 -11.25 -39.31
N THR A 6 -4.50 -10.96 -40.40
CA THR A 6 -4.85 -9.57 -40.74
C THR A 6 -6.15 -9.17 -40.07
N GLU A 7 -6.12 -8.07 -39.34
CA GLU A 7 -7.33 -7.38 -38.81
C GLU A 7 -7.39 -5.96 -39.35
N ALA A 8 -8.54 -5.31 -39.24
CA ALA A 8 -8.73 -3.93 -39.66
C ALA A 8 -9.43 -3.08 -38.60
N ASP A 9 -8.97 -1.85 -38.44
CA ASP A 9 -9.66 -0.80 -37.69
C ASP A 9 -9.94 0.43 -38.60
N THR A 10 -10.36 1.54 -38.01
CA THR A 10 -10.67 2.78 -38.77
C THR A 10 -9.45 3.42 -39.43
N MET A 11 -8.23 2.97 -39.09
CA MET A 11 -6.97 3.44 -39.68
C MET A 11 -6.43 2.48 -40.77
N GLY A 12 -7.10 1.35 -41.02
CA GLY A 12 -6.72 0.37 -42.01
C GLY A 12 -6.31 -0.97 -41.45
N GLU A 13 -5.81 -1.85 -42.33
CA GLU A 13 -5.36 -3.19 -42.00
C GLU A 13 -4.06 -3.22 -41.23
N MET A 14 -3.91 -4.25 -40.39
CA MET A 14 -2.72 -4.49 -39.58
C MET A 14 -2.53 -5.98 -39.34
N GLU A 15 -1.29 -6.43 -39.35
CA GLU A 15 -0.91 -7.78 -38.96
C GLU A 15 -0.86 -7.89 -37.42
N VAL A 16 -1.53 -8.91 -36.89
CA VAL A 16 -1.60 -9.22 -35.46
C VAL A 16 -1.22 -10.70 -35.28
N PRO A 17 -0.50 -11.07 -34.19
CA PRO A 17 -0.18 -12.47 -33.93
C PRO A 17 -1.43 -13.34 -33.89
N ALA A 18 -1.43 -14.46 -34.64
CA ALA A 18 -2.62 -15.31 -34.77
C ALA A 18 -3.00 -16.02 -33.47
N ASP A 19 -2.04 -16.22 -32.56
CA ASP A 19 -2.20 -16.86 -31.25
C ASP A 19 -2.65 -15.87 -30.13
N ARG A 20 -2.90 -14.61 -30.47
CA ARG A 20 -3.32 -13.57 -29.50
C ARG A 20 -4.76 -13.12 -29.76
N TYR A 21 -5.50 -12.84 -28.67
CA TYR A 21 -6.87 -12.32 -28.78
C TYR A 21 -6.92 -10.79 -28.94
N TYR A 22 -5.84 -10.06 -28.61
CA TYR A 22 -5.81 -8.63 -28.89
C TYR A 22 -5.80 -8.34 -30.39
N GLY A 23 -6.29 -7.16 -30.80
CA GLY A 23 -6.45 -6.76 -32.21
C GLY A 23 -5.59 -5.57 -32.61
N CYS A 24 -6.05 -4.85 -33.64
CA CYS A 24 -5.32 -3.75 -34.27
C CYS A 24 -4.94 -2.62 -33.33
N GLN A 25 -5.84 -2.19 -32.46
CA GLN A 25 -5.59 -1.02 -31.60
C GLN A 25 -4.51 -1.32 -30.57
N THR A 26 -4.52 -2.53 -29.99
CA THR A 26 -3.46 -2.99 -29.11
C THR A 26 -2.12 -3.11 -29.86
N ALA A 27 -2.12 -3.70 -31.05
CA ALA A 27 -0.89 -3.85 -31.87
C ALA A 27 -0.31 -2.47 -32.24
N ARG A 28 -1.13 -1.49 -32.62
CA ARG A 28 -0.68 -0.11 -32.86
C ARG A 28 -0.07 0.52 -31.63
N SER A 29 -0.69 0.31 -30.45
CA SER A 29 -0.20 0.84 -29.19
C SER A 29 1.19 0.31 -28.84
N LEU A 30 1.44 -0.99 -29.06
CA LEU A 30 2.76 -1.59 -28.84
C LEU A 30 3.86 -0.98 -29.72
N ILE A 31 3.51 -0.58 -30.96
CA ILE A 31 4.44 0.08 -31.87
C ILE A 31 4.67 1.56 -31.47
N ASN A 32 3.57 2.27 -31.14
CA ASN A 32 3.63 3.71 -30.90
C ASN A 32 4.17 4.08 -29.53
N PHE A 33 4.06 3.20 -28.55
CA PHE A 33 4.42 3.43 -27.15
C PHE A 33 5.43 2.38 -26.63
N ASP A 34 6.49 2.14 -27.41
CA ASP A 34 7.59 1.27 -26.98
C ASP A 34 8.51 2.02 -26.00
N ILE A 35 7.99 2.27 -24.78
CA ILE A 35 8.62 3.03 -23.72
C ILE A 35 8.73 2.17 -22.48
N GLY A 36 9.96 1.92 -22.04
CA GLY A 36 10.24 1.13 -20.83
C GLY A 36 9.74 -0.32 -20.91
N GLU A 37 9.75 -0.99 -19.78
CA GLU A 37 9.33 -2.39 -19.68
C GLU A 37 8.07 -2.58 -18.83
N ASP A 38 7.64 -1.53 -18.09
CA ASP A 38 6.50 -1.59 -17.20
C ASP A 38 5.21 -1.84 -18.00
N THR A 39 4.54 -2.94 -17.69
CA THR A 39 3.23 -3.28 -18.26
C THR A 39 2.09 -2.88 -17.33
N MET A 40 0.89 -2.77 -17.88
CA MET A 40 -0.30 -2.50 -17.08
C MET A 40 -0.48 -3.57 -16.00
N PRO A 41 -0.74 -3.17 -14.73
CA PRO A 41 -0.90 -4.13 -13.65
C PRO A 41 -2.04 -5.11 -13.89
N ILE A 42 -1.81 -6.39 -13.58
CA ILE A 42 -2.83 -7.46 -13.73
C ILE A 42 -4.11 -7.14 -12.95
N ALA A 43 -4.01 -6.45 -11.80
CA ALA A 43 -5.17 -6.00 -11.04
C ALA A 43 -6.09 -5.06 -11.87
N VAL A 44 -5.52 -4.19 -12.70
CA VAL A 44 -6.29 -3.33 -13.62
C VAL A 44 -6.94 -4.16 -14.73
N ILE A 45 -6.24 -5.16 -15.26
CA ILE A 45 -6.77 -6.08 -16.27
C ILE A 45 -7.96 -6.86 -15.70
N ARG A 46 -7.81 -7.41 -14.49
CA ARG A 46 -8.90 -8.06 -13.76
C ARG A 46 -10.09 -7.11 -13.57
N ALA A 47 -9.84 -5.87 -13.18
CA ALA A 47 -10.87 -4.85 -12.99
C ALA A 47 -11.61 -4.54 -14.30
N PHE A 48 -10.94 -4.52 -15.44
CA PHE A 48 -11.59 -4.45 -16.75
C PHE A 48 -12.50 -5.66 -17.01
N GLY A 49 -12.06 -6.87 -16.67
CA GLY A 49 -12.90 -8.07 -16.75
C GLY A 49 -14.19 -7.91 -15.95
N ILE A 50 -14.11 -7.47 -14.70
CA ILE A 50 -15.25 -7.20 -13.80
C ILE A 50 -16.18 -6.15 -14.43
N LEU A 51 -15.63 -5.02 -14.87
CA LEU A 51 -16.38 -3.92 -15.48
C LEU A 51 -17.11 -4.38 -16.75
N LYS A 52 -16.43 -5.09 -17.65
CA LYS A 52 -17.03 -5.55 -18.92
C LYS A 52 -18.11 -6.60 -18.69
N GLN A 53 -17.92 -7.50 -17.72
CA GLN A 53 -18.94 -8.45 -17.34
C GLN A 53 -20.17 -7.75 -16.76
N ALA A 54 -19.99 -6.80 -15.84
CA ALA A 54 -21.07 -6.02 -15.25
C ALA A 54 -21.83 -5.20 -16.31
N ALA A 55 -21.10 -4.55 -17.23
CA ALA A 55 -21.69 -3.79 -18.31
C ALA A 55 -22.53 -4.67 -19.26
N ALA A 56 -22.05 -5.86 -19.60
CA ALA A 56 -22.80 -6.80 -20.46
C ALA A 56 -24.09 -7.27 -19.77
N LYS A 57 -24.03 -7.67 -18.50
CA LYS A 57 -25.22 -8.05 -17.71
C LYS A 57 -26.23 -6.91 -17.60
N THR A 58 -25.75 -5.69 -17.33
CA THR A 58 -26.59 -4.50 -17.23
C THR A 58 -27.26 -4.16 -18.57
N ASN A 59 -26.49 -4.17 -19.66
CA ASN A 59 -27.05 -3.90 -21.01
C ASN A 59 -28.06 -4.96 -21.45
N LEU A 60 -27.84 -6.23 -21.09
CA LEU A 60 -28.79 -7.31 -21.28
C LEU A 60 -30.12 -7.02 -20.52
N ALA A 61 -30.02 -6.72 -19.23
CA ALA A 61 -31.18 -6.41 -18.38
C ALA A 61 -31.97 -5.18 -18.87
N LEU A 62 -31.29 -4.21 -19.50
CA LEU A 62 -31.89 -3.01 -20.08
C LEU A 62 -32.38 -3.20 -21.54
N GLY A 63 -32.25 -4.40 -22.11
CA GLY A 63 -32.62 -4.67 -23.48
C GLY A 63 -31.78 -3.95 -24.54
N GLN A 64 -30.53 -3.59 -24.17
CA GLN A 64 -29.55 -2.90 -25.02
C GLN A 64 -28.56 -3.85 -25.71
N LEU A 65 -28.59 -5.12 -25.35
CA LEU A 65 -27.74 -6.17 -25.88
C LEU A 65 -28.52 -7.47 -26.03
N GLU A 66 -28.33 -8.16 -27.16
CA GLU A 66 -28.99 -9.44 -27.42
C GLU A 66 -28.46 -10.53 -26.44
N PRO A 67 -29.32 -11.44 -25.94
CA PRO A 67 -28.96 -12.44 -24.95
C PRO A 67 -27.73 -13.28 -25.33
N GLU A 68 -27.70 -13.81 -26.56
CA GLU A 68 -26.60 -14.67 -27.04
C GLU A 68 -25.25 -13.93 -27.06
N VAL A 69 -25.27 -12.66 -27.45
CA VAL A 69 -24.05 -11.80 -27.45
C VAL A 69 -23.62 -11.47 -26.04
N ALA A 70 -24.59 -11.17 -25.16
CA ALA A 70 -24.28 -10.89 -23.74
C ALA A 70 -23.67 -12.09 -23.05
N ASP A 71 -24.22 -13.28 -23.22
CA ASP A 71 -23.72 -14.51 -22.59
C ASP A 71 -22.27 -14.82 -23.00
N LEU A 72 -21.94 -14.63 -24.30
CA LEU A 72 -20.58 -14.79 -24.81
C LEU A 72 -19.62 -13.77 -24.19
N ILE A 73 -20.01 -12.51 -24.08
CA ILE A 73 -19.18 -11.46 -23.44
C ILE A 73 -18.99 -11.76 -21.96
N ILE A 74 -20.02 -12.15 -21.23
CA ILE A 74 -19.98 -12.49 -19.82
C ILE A 74 -19.00 -13.65 -19.58
N ALA A 75 -19.07 -14.71 -20.43
CA ALA A 75 -18.20 -15.87 -20.33
C ALA A 75 -16.72 -15.49 -20.60
N ALA A 76 -16.45 -14.73 -21.66
CA ALA A 76 -15.11 -14.29 -22.00
C ALA A 76 -14.52 -13.32 -20.95
N ALA A 77 -15.34 -12.40 -20.43
CA ALA A 77 -14.93 -11.49 -19.35
C ALA A 77 -14.62 -12.26 -18.05
N GLN A 78 -15.33 -13.34 -17.77
CA GLN A 78 -15.02 -14.21 -16.63
C GLN A 78 -13.63 -14.84 -16.75
N GLU A 79 -13.20 -15.25 -17.94
CA GLU A 79 -11.85 -15.77 -18.17
C GLU A 79 -10.76 -14.69 -17.93
N VAL A 80 -11.06 -13.41 -18.22
CA VAL A 80 -10.19 -12.28 -17.87
C VAL A 80 -10.11 -12.11 -16.34
N ILE A 81 -11.26 -12.15 -15.65
CA ILE A 81 -11.31 -12.08 -14.18
C ILE A 81 -10.51 -13.20 -13.52
N ASP A 82 -10.60 -14.42 -14.08
CA ASP A 82 -9.88 -15.60 -13.59
C ASP A 82 -8.37 -15.59 -13.92
N GLY A 83 -7.89 -14.59 -14.67
CA GLY A 83 -6.48 -14.46 -15.09
C GLY A 83 -6.06 -15.43 -16.19
N LYS A 84 -6.99 -16.17 -16.83
CA LYS A 84 -6.68 -17.15 -17.89
C LYS A 84 -6.17 -16.50 -19.17
N LEU A 85 -6.45 -15.21 -19.36
CA LEU A 85 -6.13 -14.45 -20.57
C LEU A 85 -5.04 -13.39 -20.34
N ASN A 86 -4.29 -13.43 -19.23
CA ASN A 86 -3.31 -12.40 -18.87
C ASN A 86 -2.25 -12.14 -19.94
N ASP A 87 -1.82 -13.19 -20.67
CA ASP A 87 -0.81 -13.08 -21.74
C ASP A 87 -1.29 -12.30 -22.98
N HIS A 88 -2.57 -11.96 -23.04
CA HIS A 88 -3.17 -11.16 -24.12
C HIS A 88 -3.24 -9.66 -23.80
N PHE A 89 -2.62 -9.22 -22.68
CA PHE A 89 -2.60 -7.83 -22.22
C PHE A 89 -1.17 -7.29 -22.11
N PRO A 90 -0.49 -7.07 -23.25
CA PRO A 90 0.93 -6.72 -23.25
C PRO A 90 1.23 -5.22 -23.16
N LEU A 91 0.21 -4.37 -22.99
CA LEU A 91 0.37 -2.92 -23.11
C LEU A 91 1.25 -2.31 -22.01
N ARG A 92 2.06 -1.34 -22.42
CA ARG A 92 2.89 -0.57 -21.51
C ARG A 92 2.06 0.39 -20.66
N VAL A 93 2.58 0.74 -19.47
CA VAL A 93 2.04 1.82 -18.63
C VAL A 93 2.12 3.16 -19.36
N TRP A 94 3.22 3.37 -20.09
CA TRP A 94 3.52 4.61 -20.84
C TRP A 94 2.79 4.60 -22.18
N GLN A 95 1.47 4.80 -22.13
CA GLN A 95 0.54 4.84 -23.26
C GLN A 95 -0.23 6.15 -23.24
N THR A 96 -1.31 6.30 -24.03
CA THR A 96 -2.17 7.47 -23.92
C THR A 96 -2.68 7.65 -22.49
N GLY A 97 -2.59 8.87 -21.98
CA GLY A 97 -2.92 9.15 -20.58
C GLY A 97 -4.38 8.96 -20.19
N SER A 98 -5.29 8.85 -21.17
CA SER A 98 -6.69 8.48 -20.96
C SER A 98 -6.89 6.99 -20.64
N GLY A 99 -5.92 6.14 -21.00
CA GLY A 99 -6.02 4.67 -20.90
C GLY A 99 -6.87 4.03 -22.01
N THR A 100 -7.11 4.74 -23.11
CA THR A 100 -7.93 4.25 -24.22
C THR A 100 -7.41 2.94 -24.79
N GLN A 101 -6.08 2.77 -24.94
CA GLN A 101 -5.54 1.53 -25.48
C GLN A 101 -5.81 0.34 -24.55
N SER A 102 -5.71 0.51 -23.23
CA SER A 102 -6.05 -0.56 -22.28
C SER A 102 -7.54 -0.93 -22.32
N ASN A 103 -8.45 0.05 -22.42
CA ASN A 103 -9.85 -0.23 -22.63
C ASN A 103 -10.10 -1.00 -23.92
N MET A 104 -9.44 -0.58 -25.02
CA MET A 104 -9.57 -1.28 -26.29
C MET A 104 -8.92 -2.67 -26.28
N ASN A 105 -7.80 -2.85 -25.58
CA ASN A 105 -7.22 -4.17 -25.38
C ASN A 105 -8.22 -5.12 -24.69
N ALA A 106 -8.90 -4.68 -23.65
CA ALA A 106 -9.95 -5.47 -23.01
C ALA A 106 -11.12 -5.77 -23.97
N ASN A 107 -11.57 -4.77 -24.72
CA ASN A 107 -12.64 -4.94 -25.71
C ASN A 107 -12.25 -5.96 -26.81
N GLU A 108 -11.04 -5.85 -27.36
CA GLU A 108 -10.52 -6.75 -28.41
C GLU A 108 -10.36 -8.18 -27.90
N VAL A 109 -9.74 -8.36 -26.72
CA VAL A 109 -9.53 -9.69 -26.13
C VAL A 109 -10.85 -10.38 -25.83
N ILE A 110 -11.79 -9.67 -25.17
CA ILE A 110 -13.10 -10.23 -24.84
C ILE A 110 -13.91 -10.55 -26.12
N ALA A 111 -13.90 -9.64 -27.11
CA ALA A 111 -14.61 -9.88 -28.37
C ALA A 111 -14.05 -11.08 -29.14
N ASN A 112 -12.74 -11.17 -29.31
CA ASN A 112 -12.11 -12.28 -30.04
C ASN A 112 -12.28 -13.62 -29.30
N ARG A 113 -12.17 -13.62 -27.96
CA ARG A 113 -12.45 -14.85 -27.20
C ARG A 113 -13.92 -15.28 -27.30
N ALA A 114 -14.85 -14.34 -27.26
CA ALA A 114 -16.27 -14.61 -27.48
C ALA A 114 -16.55 -15.15 -28.90
N ILE A 115 -15.91 -14.59 -29.91
CA ILE A 115 -16.00 -15.07 -31.31
C ILE A 115 -15.50 -16.51 -31.41
N GLU A 116 -14.36 -16.84 -30.80
CA GLU A 116 -13.84 -18.21 -30.78
C GLU A 116 -14.79 -19.19 -30.08
N MET A 117 -15.36 -18.79 -28.91
CA MET A 117 -16.36 -19.59 -28.20
C MET A 117 -17.61 -19.89 -29.07
N ALA A 118 -17.97 -18.98 -29.97
CA ALA A 118 -19.05 -19.14 -30.93
C ALA A 118 -18.65 -19.91 -32.19
N GLY A 119 -17.37 -20.39 -32.29
CA GLY A 119 -16.87 -21.07 -33.47
C GLY A 119 -16.57 -20.16 -34.66
N GLY A 120 -16.47 -18.83 -34.44
CA GLY A 120 -16.18 -17.83 -35.46
C GLY A 120 -14.67 -17.65 -35.72
N THR A 121 -14.35 -16.78 -36.68
CA THR A 121 -12.95 -16.45 -37.05
C THR A 121 -12.49 -15.20 -36.26
N LEU A 122 -11.34 -15.27 -35.61
CA LEU A 122 -10.76 -14.13 -34.88
C LEU A 122 -10.61 -12.91 -35.80
N GLY A 123 -10.93 -11.73 -35.28
CA GLY A 123 -10.89 -10.47 -36.01
C GLY A 123 -12.11 -10.21 -36.92
N SER A 124 -13.03 -11.18 -37.07
CA SER A 124 -14.25 -11.02 -37.89
C SER A 124 -15.25 -10.00 -37.34
N LYS A 125 -15.17 -9.68 -36.05
CA LYS A 125 -16.12 -8.83 -35.31
C LYS A 125 -17.56 -9.38 -35.29
N THR A 126 -17.73 -10.67 -35.57
CA THR A 126 -19.02 -11.37 -35.61
C THR A 126 -18.89 -12.72 -34.89
N PRO A 127 -19.82 -13.08 -33.96
CA PRO A 127 -21.07 -12.36 -33.59
C PRO A 127 -20.82 -11.20 -32.59
N VAL A 128 -19.62 -11.03 -32.04
CA VAL A 128 -19.32 -10.01 -31.02
C VAL A 128 -18.40 -8.94 -31.59
N HIS A 129 -18.84 -7.68 -31.55
CA HIS A 129 -18.06 -6.52 -31.96
C HIS A 129 -17.41 -5.82 -30.74
N PRO A 130 -16.11 -5.49 -30.77
CA PRO A 130 -15.43 -4.88 -29.62
C PRO A 130 -16.02 -3.52 -29.21
N ASN A 131 -16.41 -2.65 -30.14
CA ASN A 131 -16.95 -1.33 -29.85
C ASN A 131 -18.48 -1.35 -29.64
N ASP A 132 -19.24 -2.03 -30.53
CA ASP A 132 -20.69 -1.95 -30.51
C ASP A 132 -21.33 -2.81 -29.42
N HIS A 133 -20.65 -3.90 -29.02
CA HIS A 133 -21.16 -4.85 -28.03
C HIS A 133 -20.37 -4.79 -26.72
N VAL A 134 -19.06 -5.07 -26.72
CA VAL A 134 -18.26 -5.10 -25.47
C VAL A 134 -18.16 -3.72 -24.82
N ASN A 135 -18.03 -2.67 -25.64
CA ASN A 135 -17.96 -1.28 -25.16
C ASN A 135 -19.30 -0.54 -25.14
N ARG A 136 -20.44 -1.26 -25.27
CA ARG A 136 -21.79 -0.67 -25.31
C ARG A 136 -22.06 0.21 -24.10
N ALA A 137 -22.55 1.44 -24.32
CA ALA A 137 -22.84 2.46 -23.30
C ALA A 137 -21.61 2.91 -22.48
N GLN A 138 -20.40 2.83 -23.04
CA GLN A 138 -19.15 3.13 -22.34
C GLN A 138 -18.24 4.03 -23.20
N SER A 139 -17.32 4.70 -22.54
CA SER A 139 -16.14 5.37 -23.11
C SER A 139 -14.89 4.92 -22.37
N SER A 140 -13.71 5.02 -22.98
CA SER A 140 -12.45 4.85 -22.24
C SER A 140 -12.35 5.84 -21.09
N ASN A 141 -12.99 6.99 -21.21
CA ASN A 141 -12.92 8.07 -20.23
C ASN A 141 -13.60 7.73 -18.90
N ASP A 142 -14.67 6.93 -18.92
CA ASP A 142 -15.36 6.46 -17.71
C ASP A 142 -14.96 5.03 -17.30
N THR A 143 -14.56 4.17 -18.25
CA THR A 143 -14.15 2.79 -17.95
C THR A 143 -12.80 2.72 -17.24
N PHE A 144 -11.80 3.48 -17.71
CA PHE A 144 -10.47 3.40 -17.12
C PHE A 144 -10.44 3.88 -15.66
N PRO A 145 -11.02 5.05 -15.28
CA PRO A 145 -11.09 5.43 -13.86
C PRO A 145 -11.91 4.45 -13.02
N THR A 146 -12.96 3.85 -13.58
CA THR A 146 -13.69 2.77 -12.90
C THR A 146 -12.80 1.57 -12.63
N ALA A 147 -12.00 1.12 -13.60
CA ALA A 147 -11.03 0.04 -13.41
C ALA A 147 -9.94 0.43 -12.40
N MET A 148 -9.51 1.69 -12.35
CA MET A 148 -8.61 2.20 -11.32
C MET A 148 -9.20 2.02 -9.92
N HIS A 149 -10.43 2.44 -9.72
CA HIS A 149 -11.12 2.36 -8.43
C HIS A 149 -11.35 0.90 -8.00
N ILE A 150 -11.84 0.04 -8.91
CA ILE A 150 -12.03 -1.39 -8.61
C ILE A 150 -10.72 -2.04 -8.19
N SER A 151 -9.66 -1.87 -8.98
CA SER A 151 -8.36 -2.49 -8.69
C SER A 151 -7.72 -1.99 -7.39
N ALA A 152 -7.85 -0.70 -7.10
CA ALA A 152 -7.36 -0.11 -5.86
C ALA A 152 -8.13 -0.63 -4.64
N ALA A 153 -9.47 -0.64 -4.70
CA ALA A 153 -10.31 -1.12 -3.61
C ALA A 153 -10.09 -2.62 -3.31
N GLU A 154 -10.00 -3.48 -4.35
CA GLU A 154 -9.67 -4.90 -4.18
C GLU A 154 -8.29 -5.08 -3.54
N ALA A 155 -7.25 -4.38 -4.01
CA ALA A 155 -5.89 -4.47 -3.47
C ALA A 155 -5.82 -4.02 -2.00
N PHE A 156 -6.52 -2.96 -1.65
CA PHE A 156 -6.55 -2.48 -0.26
C PHE A 156 -7.30 -3.45 0.65
N THR A 157 -8.49 -3.90 0.23
CA THR A 157 -9.36 -4.75 1.05
C THR A 157 -8.77 -6.15 1.27
N HIS A 158 -8.26 -6.78 0.19
CA HIS A 158 -7.91 -8.19 0.23
C HIS A 158 -6.43 -8.45 0.54
N GLU A 159 -5.54 -7.46 0.33
CA GLU A 159 -4.10 -7.65 0.54
C GLU A 159 -3.53 -6.69 1.58
N LEU A 160 -3.68 -5.37 1.41
CA LEU A 160 -3.00 -4.37 2.22
C LEU A 160 -3.50 -4.34 3.67
N LEU A 161 -4.80 -4.11 3.86
CA LEU A 161 -5.39 -3.99 5.20
C LEU A 161 -5.18 -5.24 6.06
N PRO A 162 -5.35 -6.48 5.55
CA PRO A 162 -5.03 -7.68 6.32
C PRO A 162 -3.57 -7.73 6.78
N ASN A 163 -2.61 -7.38 5.92
CA ASN A 163 -1.20 -7.45 6.25
C ASN A 163 -0.74 -6.32 7.19
N VAL A 164 -1.31 -5.12 7.09
CA VAL A 164 -1.08 -4.06 8.09
C VAL A 164 -1.64 -4.47 9.45
N ARG A 165 -2.84 -5.08 9.49
CA ARG A 165 -3.43 -5.63 10.73
C ARG A 165 -2.58 -6.76 11.32
N LEU A 166 -2.01 -7.62 10.48
CA LEU A 166 -1.10 -8.68 10.89
C LEU A 166 0.11 -8.10 11.63
N LEU A 167 0.79 -7.11 11.04
CA LEU A 167 1.92 -6.43 11.66
C LEU A 167 1.52 -5.72 12.97
N ARG A 168 0.41 -4.98 12.93
CA ARG A 168 -0.13 -4.30 14.12
C ARG A 168 -0.38 -5.25 15.27
N ASN A 169 -0.97 -6.41 15.00
CA ASN A 169 -1.30 -7.40 16.03
C ASN A 169 -0.04 -8.04 16.63
N ALA A 170 0.93 -8.42 15.79
CA ALA A 170 2.20 -8.97 16.26
C ALA A 170 2.96 -7.97 17.16
N LEU A 171 3.01 -6.70 16.78
CA LEU A 171 3.61 -5.64 17.63
C LEU A 171 2.82 -5.45 18.93
N ASN A 172 1.49 -5.54 18.89
CA ASN A 172 0.68 -5.44 20.10
C ASN A 172 0.92 -6.60 21.08
N GLU A 173 1.10 -7.80 20.59
CA GLU A 173 1.49 -8.95 21.40
C GLU A 173 2.85 -8.72 22.09
N LYS A 174 3.84 -8.21 21.36
CA LYS A 174 5.14 -7.85 21.93
C LYS A 174 5.01 -6.71 22.96
N ALA A 175 4.19 -5.68 22.70
CA ALA A 175 3.95 -4.61 23.64
C ALA A 175 3.38 -5.13 24.97
N GLN A 176 2.46 -6.08 24.93
CA GLN A 176 1.88 -6.71 26.12
C GLN A 176 2.89 -7.59 26.86
N GLN A 177 3.64 -8.42 26.13
CA GLN A 177 4.67 -9.31 26.69
C GLN A 177 5.81 -8.56 27.39
N TRP A 178 6.14 -7.35 26.93
CA TRP A 178 7.27 -6.55 27.39
C TRP A 178 6.87 -5.38 28.30
N ASN A 179 5.65 -5.38 28.78
CA ASN A 179 5.12 -4.28 29.61
C ASN A 179 5.82 -4.14 30.97
N ASP A 180 6.47 -5.19 31.46
CA ASP A 180 7.23 -5.23 32.70
C ASP A 180 8.72 -4.89 32.54
N ILE A 181 9.21 -4.76 31.30
CA ILE A 181 10.65 -4.54 31.02
C ILE A 181 10.93 -3.04 31.06
N VAL A 182 11.42 -2.56 32.21
CA VAL A 182 11.86 -1.16 32.35
C VAL A 182 13.17 -0.93 31.64
N LYS A 183 13.24 0.10 30.82
CA LYS A 183 14.40 0.51 30.05
C LYS A 183 14.61 2.02 30.09
N ILE A 184 15.77 2.47 29.67
CA ILE A 184 15.99 3.91 29.47
C ILE A 184 15.28 4.38 28.19
N GLY A 185 14.55 5.49 28.29
CA GLY A 185 14.04 6.20 27.11
C GLY A 185 15.15 7.01 26.43
N ARG A 186 14.95 7.35 25.17
CA ARG A 186 15.87 8.22 24.41
C ARG A 186 15.11 9.30 23.67
N THR A 187 15.54 10.54 23.86
CA THR A 187 15.11 11.69 23.05
C THR A 187 16.34 12.32 22.43
N HIS A 188 16.28 12.75 21.16
CA HIS A 188 17.47 13.21 20.41
C HIS A 188 18.59 12.16 20.30
N LEU A 189 18.28 10.88 20.44
CA LEU A 189 19.23 9.76 20.62
C LEU A 189 20.07 9.86 21.91
N MET A 190 19.73 10.77 22.83
CA MET A 190 20.34 10.93 24.13
C MET A 190 19.48 10.28 25.21
N ASP A 191 20.13 9.87 26.31
CA ASP A 191 19.48 9.25 27.45
C ASP A 191 18.38 10.19 28.03
N ALA A 192 17.22 9.59 28.29
CA ALA A 192 16.09 10.27 28.92
C ALA A 192 15.57 9.46 30.13
N VAL A 193 14.41 9.79 30.64
CA VAL A 193 13.81 9.09 31.77
C VAL A 193 13.32 7.70 31.39
N PRO A 194 13.15 6.77 32.34
CA PRO A 194 12.67 5.42 32.07
C PRO A 194 11.25 5.36 31.47
N LEU A 195 11.05 4.33 30.70
CA LEU A 195 9.74 3.81 30.26
C LEU A 195 9.85 2.28 30.22
N THR A 196 8.75 1.58 29.92
CA THR A 196 8.85 0.16 29.63
C THR A 196 9.04 -0.08 28.13
N LEU A 197 9.66 -1.20 27.75
CA LEU A 197 9.78 -1.61 26.35
C LEU A 197 8.39 -1.81 25.72
N GLY A 198 7.43 -2.32 26.52
CA GLY A 198 6.03 -2.41 26.09
C GLY A 198 5.41 -1.04 25.77
N GLN A 199 5.69 0.01 26.56
CA GLN A 199 5.24 1.38 26.27
C GLN A 199 5.87 1.91 24.97
N GLU A 200 7.15 1.67 24.72
CA GLU A 200 7.83 2.06 23.49
C GLU A 200 7.16 1.42 22.26
N VAL A 201 6.95 0.10 22.29
CA VAL A 201 6.28 -0.63 21.19
C VAL A 201 4.80 -0.24 21.06
N SER A 202 4.12 0.09 22.15
CA SER A 202 2.72 0.55 22.09
C SER A 202 2.54 1.84 21.27
N GLY A 203 3.57 2.68 21.22
CA GLY A 203 3.61 3.85 20.34
C GLY A 203 3.57 3.45 18.84
N TRP A 204 4.29 2.39 18.47
CA TRP A 204 4.26 1.86 17.09
C TRP A 204 2.87 1.28 16.76
N VAL A 205 2.27 0.56 17.70
CA VAL A 205 0.90 0.01 17.55
C VAL A 205 -0.10 1.13 17.31
N ALA A 206 -0.04 2.19 18.11
CA ALA A 206 -0.94 3.35 17.97
C ALA A 206 -0.78 4.06 16.61
N GLN A 207 0.45 4.15 16.07
CA GLN A 207 0.67 4.67 14.72
C GLN A 207 -0.01 3.80 13.65
N LEU A 208 0.07 2.47 13.76
CA LEU A 208 -0.59 1.56 12.82
C LEU A 208 -2.11 1.59 12.94
N ASP A 209 -2.66 1.69 14.17
CA ASP A 209 -4.10 1.87 14.39
C ASP A 209 -4.62 3.16 13.72
N ALA A 210 -3.86 4.24 13.84
CA ALA A 210 -4.21 5.50 13.17
C ALA A 210 -4.11 5.39 11.64
N ASN A 211 -3.15 4.64 11.10
CA ASN A 211 -3.02 4.42 9.67
C ASN A 211 -4.11 3.51 9.11
N LEU A 212 -4.54 2.47 9.82
CA LEU A 212 -5.69 1.65 9.44
C LEU A 212 -6.96 2.50 9.27
N ARG A 213 -7.23 3.41 10.22
CA ARG A 213 -8.38 4.33 10.08
C ARG A 213 -8.25 5.28 8.88
N ARG A 214 -7.03 5.76 8.56
CA ARG A 214 -6.81 6.61 7.37
C ARG A 214 -7.02 5.85 6.07
N LEU A 215 -6.56 4.60 6.02
CA LEU A 215 -6.79 3.73 4.87
C LEU A 215 -8.27 3.41 4.68
N ASP A 216 -8.97 3.06 5.75
CA ASP A 216 -10.42 2.82 5.71
C ASP A 216 -11.16 4.06 5.20
N PHE A 217 -10.85 5.26 5.70
CA PHE A 217 -11.45 6.51 5.24
C PHE A 217 -11.15 6.84 3.78
N ALA A 218 -9.92 6.58 3.32
CA ALA A 218 -9.55 6.83 1.93
C ALA A 218 -10.22 5.86 0.95
N MET A 219 -10.73 4.73 1.42
CA MET A 219 -11.46 3.78 0.59
C MET A 219 -12.89 4.24 0.26
N ASP A 220 -13.50 5.08 1.08
CA ASP A 220 -14.86 5.55 0.85
C ASP A 220 -15.00 6.21 -0.54
N ASP A 221 -14.05 7.06 -0.91
CA ASP A 221 -14.03 7.73 -2.21
C ASP A 221 -13.71 6.76 -3.37
N LEU A 222 -12.99 5.66 -3.11
CA LEU A 222 -12.70 4.65 -4.14
C LEU A 222 -13.92 3.82 -4.52
N PHE A 223 -14.95 3.77 -3.70
CA PHE A 223 -16.18 3.05 -4.02
C PHE A 223 -17.10 3.81 -4.97
N GLU A 224 -16.87 5.10 -5.24
CA GLU A 224 -17.62 5.88 -6.20
C GLU A 224 -17.09 5.68 -7.63
N LEU A 225 -17.96 5.22 -8.56
CA LEU A 225 -17.56 4.85 -9.91
C LEU A 225 -17.93 5.89 -10.96
N ALA A 226 -17.00 6.18 -11.87
CA ALA A 226 -17.18 7.06 -13.01
C ALA A 226 -18.11 6.49 -14.09
N LEU A 227 -18.27 5.16 -14.15
CA LEU A 227 -18.96 4.45 -15.21
C LEU A 227 -20.40 4.95 -15.39
N GLY A 228 -20.79 5.16 -16.65
CA GLY A 228 -22.03 5.82 -17.03
C GLY A 228 -21.89 7.30 -17.36
N GLY A 229 -20.73 7.92 -17.09
CA GLY A 229 -20.44 9.30 -17.53
C GLY A 229 -20.11 9.42 -19.00
N THR A 230 -19.68 8.33 -19.63
CA THR A 230 -19.23 8.26 -21.02
C THR A 230 -18.09 9.23 -21.34
N ALA A 231 -18.19 10.02 -22.43
CA ALA A 231 -17.06 10.79 -22.95
C ALA A 231 -16.65 11.96 -22.05
N VAL A 232 -17.61 12.68 -21.47
CA VAL A 232 -17.36 13.94 -20.73
C VAL A 232 -18.14 14.05 -19.41
N GLY A 233 -18.92 13.04 -19.03
CA GLY A 233 -19.70 13.03 -17.78
C GLY A 233 -21.22 13.15 -17.96
N THR A 234 -21.70 13.39 -19.16
CA THR A 234 -23.15 13.60 -19.46
C THR A 234 -23.96 12.32 -19.59
N GLY A 235 -23.30 11.16 -19.75
CA GLY A 235 -23.99 9.90 -20.01
C GLY A 235 -24.58 9.78 -21.40
N LEU A 236 -24.06 10.52 -22.38
CA LEU A 236 -24.53 10.47 -23.76
C LEU A 236 -24.53 9.03 -24.30
N ASN A 237 -25.66 8.63 -24.95
CA ASN A 237 -25.87 7.32 -25.51
C ASN A 237 -25.97 6.16 -24.48
N THR A 238 -26.28 6.46 -23.23
CA THR A 238 -26.60 5.45 -22.22
C THR A 238 -28.10 5.40 -21.90
N HIS A 239 -28.55 4.26 -21.36
CA HIS A 239 -29.85 4.19 -20.74
C HIS A 239 -29.82 4.92 -19.38
N PRO A 240 -30.91 5.65 -18.97
CA PRO A 240 -30.90 6.41 -17.70
C PRO A 240 -30.57 5.61 -16.45
N LEU A 241 -30.87 4.31 -16.43
CA LEU A 241 -30.58 3.42 -15.30
C LEU A 241 -29.20 2.76 -15.39
N PHE A 242 -28.44 2.93 -16.49
CA PHE A 242 -27.19 2.20 -16.72
C PHE A 242 -26.18 2.43 -15.62
N ALA A 243 -25.91 3.70 -15.27
CA ALA A 243 -24.88 4.05 -14.30
C ALA A 243 -25.11 3.42 -12.92
N GLN A 244 -26.36 3.44 -12.45
CA GLN A 244 -26.69 2.82 -11.15
C GLN A 244 -26.60 1.29 -11.23
N MET A 245 -27.25 0.68 -12.21
CA MET A 245 -27.33 -0.77 -12.32
C MET A 245 -25.95 -1.42 -12.55
N VAL A 246 -25.06 -0.77 -13.31
CA VAL A 246 -23.72 -1.31 -13.54
C VAL A 246 -22.84 -1.21 -12.30
N ALA A 247 -23.00 -0.16 -11.47
CA ALA A 247 -22.31 -0.05 -10.20
C ALA A 247 -22.80 -1.11 -9.21
N ASP A 248 -24.10 -1.35 -9.14
CA ASP A 248 -24.70 -2.40 -8.31
C ASP A 248 -24.19 -3.79 -8.73
N GLU A 249 -24.07 -4.03 -10.06
CA GLU A 249 -23.55 -5.31 -10.56
C GLU A 249 -22.05 -5.48 -10.27
N ILE A 250 -21.25 -4.40 -10.34
CA ILE A 250 -19.85 -4.43 -9.91
C ILE A 250 -19.75 -4.75 -8.42
N ALA A 251 -20.61 -4.15 -7.60
CA ALA A 251 -20.69 -4.46 -6.17
C ALA A 251 -21.03 -5.93 -5.91
N ASN A 252 -21.99 -6.50 -6.66
CA ASN A 252 -22.37 -7.92 -6.58
C ASN A 252 -21.20 -8.85 -6.95
N ILE A 253 -20.46 -8.55 -8.02
CA ILE A 253 -19.33 -9.38 -8.48
C ILE A 253 -18.17 -9.36 -7.50
N THR A 254 -17.86 -8.19 -6.94
CA THR A 254 -16.68 -7.99 -6.07
C THR A 254 -16.97 -8.27 -4.59
N GLY A 255 -18.23 -8.18 -4.17
CA GLY A 255 -18.62 -8.18 -2.76
C GLY A 255 -18.24 -6.89 -2.02
N LEU A 256 -17.88 -5.82 -2.73
CA LEU A 256 -17.50 -4.52 -2.19
C LEU A 256 -18.64 -3.50 -2.43
N THR A 257 -18.65 -2.41 -1.66
CA THR A 257 -19.77 -1.44 -1.61
C THR A 257 -19.72 -0.37 -2.71
N PHE A 258 -19.38 -0.75 -3.94
CA PHE A 258 -19.34 0.19 -5.06
C PHE A 258 -20.69 0.81 -5.33
N CYS A 259 -20.68 2.09 -5.69
CA CYS A 259 -21.85 2.86 -6.09
C CYS A 259 -21.55 3.78 -7.28
N SER A 260 -22.61 4.28 -7.91
CA SER A 260 -22.48 5.26 -8.98
C SER A 260 -22.13 6.63 -8.38
N ALA A 261 -21.03 7.24 -8.80
CA ALA A 261 -20.64 8.56 -8.33
C ALA A 261 -21.73 9.60 -8.60
N GLU A 262 -21.97 10.50 -7.66
CA GLU A 262 -22.95 11.57 -7.79
C GLU A 262 -22.58 12.55 -8.92
N ASN A 263 -21.29 12.85 -9.04
CA ASN A 263 -20.78 13.78 -10.06
C ASN A 263 -19.79 13.10 -11.01
N LYS A 264 -20.28 12.73 -12.20
CA LYS A 264 -19.46 12.07 -13.24
C LYS A 264 -18.41 12.98 -13.86
N PHE A 265 -18.64 14.30 -13.86
CA PHE A 265 -17.69 15.27 -14.41
C PHE A 265 -16.40 15.31 -13.56
N ALA A 266 -16.54 15.33 -12.24
CA ALA A 266 -15.42 15.26 -11.33
C ALA A 266 -14.64 13.94 -11.50
N GLN A 267 -15.35 12.81 -11.59
CA GLN A 267 -14.73 11.48 -11.68
C GLN A 267 -13.95 11.22 -12.99
N LEU A 268 -14.24 11.97 -14.06
CA LEU A 268 -13.51 11.89 -15.33
C LEU A 268 -12.31 12.84 -15.36
N ALA A 269 -12.47 14.03 -14.79
CA ALA A 269 -11.51 15.14 -14.91
C ALA A 269 -10.50 15.18 -13.76
N ALA A 270 -10.85 14.59 -12.61
CA ALA A 270 -9.99 14.56 -11.43
C ALA A 270 -9.92 13.14 -10.86
N HIS A 271 -8.82 12.84 -10.20
CA HIS A 271 -8.60 11.55 -9.53
C HIS A 271 -8.19 11.75 -8.07
N ASP A 272 -8.93 12.62 -7.38
CA ASP A 272 -8.68 13.00 -5.99
C ASP A 272 -8.73 11.79 -5.05
N ALA A 273 -9.63 10.82 -5.31
CA ALA A 273 -9.70 9.56 -4.58
C ALA A 273 -8.36 8.77 -4.65
N ILE A 274 -7.75 8.70 -5.83
CA ILE A 274 -6.44 8.03 -6.03
C ILE A 274 -5.32 8.80 -5.31
N VAL A 275 -5.36 10.14 -5.35
CA VAL A 275 -4.39 11.00 -4.64
C VAL A 275 -4.54 10.84 -3.12
N ALA A 276 -5.77 10.85 -2.61
CA ALA A 276 -6.08 10.64 -1.19
C ALA A 276 -5.64 9.26 -0.71
N ALA A 277 -5.96 8.20 -1.45
CA ALA A 277 -5.51 6.84 -1.17
C ALA A 277 -3.97 6.74 -1.14
N SER A 278 -3.30 7.36 -2.10
CA SER A 278 -1.84 7.47 -2.11
C SER A 278 -1.28 8.25 -0.93
N GLY A 279 -1.97 9.30 -0.48
CA GLY A 279 -1.63 10.07 0.72
C GLY A 279 -1.71 9.22 2.00
N ALA A 280 -2.71 8.34 2.10
CA ALA A 280 -2.83 7.37 3.19
C ALA A 280 -1.68 6.35 3.17
N LEU A 281 -1.32 5.81 1.99
CA LEU A 281 -0.14 4.94 1.84
C LEU A 281 1.16 5.65 2.21
N ASN A 282 1.32 6.91 1.81
CA ASN A 282 2.48 7.73 2.17
C ASN A 282 2.59 7.92 3.68
N THR A 283 1.48 8.17 4.37
CA THR A 283 1.47 8.30 5.84
C THR A 283 1.81 6.98 6.52
N LEU A 284 1.30 5.85 6.01
CA LEU A 284 1.69 4.52 6.48
C LEU A 284 3.20 4.29 6.28
N ALA A 285 3.76 4.63 5.12
CA ALA A 285 5.19 4.52 4.85
C ALA A 285 6.04 5.35 5.83
N VAL A 286 5.62 6.58 6.17
CA VAL A 286 6.29 7.42 7.19
C VAL A 286 6.31 6.72 8.55
N SER A 287 5.19 6.13 8.98
CA SER A 287 5.13 5.40 10.24
C SER A 287 6.01 4.14 10.24
N LEU A 288 5.96 3.37 9.17
CA LEU A 288 6.77 2.15 9.01
C LEU A 288 8.27 2.46 8.92
N MET A 289 8.67 3.56 8.29
CA MET A 289 10.06 4.04 8.26
C MET A 289 10.58 4.29 9.68
N LYS A 290 9.79 4.96 10.52
CA LYS A 290 10.13 5.21 11.94
C LYS A 290 10.26 3.91 12.71
N ILE A 291 9.30 3.00 12.60
CA ILE A 291 9.30 1.71 13.29
C ILE A 291 10.53 0.88 12.88
N ALA A 292 10.80 0.78 11.58
CA ALA A 292 11.96 0.05 11.07
C ALA A 292 13.29 0.62 11.57
N ASN A 293 13.41 1.95 11.61
CA ASN A 293 14.62 2.60 12.13
C ASN A 293 14.80 2.39 13.64
N ASP A 294 13.73 2.44 14.45
CA ASP A 294 13.82 2.14 15.86
C ASP A 294 14.29 0.69 16.10
N VAL A 295 13.72 -0.28 15.37
CA VAL A 295 14.14 -1.68 15.41
C VAL A 295 15.64 -1.83 15.06
N ARG A 296 16.10 -1.12 14.02
CA ARG A 296 17.53 -1.12 13.63
C ARG A 296 18.44 -0.55 14.73
N TRP A 297 18.03 0.56 15.35
CA TRP A 297 18.79 1.17 16.45
C TRP A 297 18.83 0.26 17.66
N LEU A 298 17.68 -0.25 18.11
CA LEU A 298 17.60 -1.13 19.27
C LEU A 298 18.34 -2.45 19.08
N GLY A 299 18.35 -2.98 17.84
CA GLY A 299 19.09 -4.19 17.47
C GLY A 299 20.55 -3.99 17.08
N SER A 300 21.08 -2.75 17.16
CA SER A 300 22.45 -2.44 16.74
C SER A 300 23.50 -3.08 17.66
N GLY A 301 24.59 -3.56 17.10
CA GLY A 301 25.69 -4.17 17.87
C GLY A 301 26.07 -5.54 17.31
N PRO A 302 26.08 -6.62 18.10
CA PRO A 302 25.46 -6.79 19.44
C PRO A 302 26.26 -6.26 20.63
N ARG A 303 27.59 -6.02 20.51
CA ARG A 303 28.46 -5.61 21.64
C ARG A 303 28.87 -4.15 21.63
N CYS A 304 28.93 -3.54 20.44
CA CYS A 304 29.40 -2.16 20.24
C CYS A 304 28.29 -1.20 19.81
N GLY A 305 27.03 -1.58 19.95
CA GLY A 305 25.84 -0.76 19.72
C GLY A 305 24.90 -0.82 20.92
N LEU A 306 23.60 -0.52 20.70
CA LEU A 306 22.60 -0.55 21.77
C LEU A 306 22.31 -1.97 22.25
N GLY A 307 22.09 -2.89 21.32
CA GLY A 307 21.92 -4.31 21.60
C GLY A 307 20.76 -4.62 22.56
N GLU A 308 19.73 -3.79 22.61
CA GLU A 308 18.56 -4.01 23.47
C GLU A 308 17.58 -5.04 22.91
N LEU A 309 17.61 -5.23 21.58
CA LEU A 309 16.84 -6.26 20.88
C LEU A 309 17.77 -7.22 20.14
N ALA A 310 17.51 -8.51 20.26
CA ALA A 310 18.08 -9.54 19.41
C ALA A 310 17.17 -9.78 18.21
N LEU A 311 17.71 -9.60 17.00
CA LEU A 311 16.97 -9.77 15.75
C LEU A 311 17.15 -11.19 15.21
N PRO A 312 16.15 -11.77 14.51
CA PRO A 312 16.27 -13.08 13.87
C PRO A 312 17.40 -13.12 12.84
N ALA A 313 18.15 -14.22 12.84
CA ALA A 313 19.18 -14.48 11.83
C ALA A 313 18.54 -15.23 10.65
N ASN A 314 18.11 -14.49 9.61
CA ASN A 314 17.45 -15.07 8.45
C ASN A 314 18.43 -15.52 7.37
N GLU A 315 19.57 -14.79 7.22
CA GLU A 315 20.61 -15.07 6.23
C GLU A 315 21.99 -14.63 6.73
N PRO A 316 23.10 -15.12 6.13
CA PRO A 316 24.44 -14.63 6.43
C PRO A 316 24.55 -13.13 6.14
N GLY A 317 24.92 -12.34 7.14
CA GLY A 317 24.97 -10.87 7.05
C GLY A 317 26.23 -10.29 6.38
N SER A 318 27.22 -11.12 6.06
CA SER A 318 28.48 -10.65 5.47
C SER A 318 29.22 -11.78 4.75
N SER A 319 29.85 -11.45 3.62
CA SER A 319 30.70 -12.37 2.87
C SER A 319 32.10 -12.59 3.50
N ILE A 320 32.53 -11.68 4.41
CA ILE A 320 33.88 -11.69 4.98
C ILE A 320 33.92 -11.66 6.52
N MET A 321 32.75 -11.43 7.18
CA MET A 321 32.65 -11.37 8.65
C MET A 321 31.71 -12.50 9.12
N PRO A 322 32.25 -13.70 9.47
CA PRO A 322 31.45 -14.83 9.89
C PRO A 322 30.57 -14.51 11.12
N GLY A 323 29.32 -14.93 11.12
CA GLY A 323 28.40 -14.75 12.25
C GLY A 323 27.79 -13.36 12.37
N LYS A 324 28.07 -12.43 11.44
CA LYS A 324 27.42 -11.12 11.42
C LYS A 324 25.97 -11.24 10.97
N VAL A 325 25.04 -10.77 11.80
CA VAL A 325 23.60 -10.67 11.51
C VAL A 325 23.23 -9.21 11.29
N ASN A 326 22.56 -8.91 10.18
CA ASN A 326 22.14 -7.54 9.85
C ASN A 326 20.61 -7.40 10.02
N PRO A 327 20.10 -6.17 10.24
CA PRO A 327 18.67 -5.88 10.35
C PRO A 327 17.99 -5.82 8.97
N THR A 328 18.19 -6.85 8.13
CA THR A 328 17.88 -6.84 6.69
C THR A 328 16.40 -6.61 6.37
N GLN A 329 15.49 -7.15 7.20
CA GLN A 329 14.06 -6.91 7.03
C GLN A 329 13.69 -5.44 7.28
N ALA A 330 14.30 -4.81 8.26
CA ALA A 330 14.10 -3.38 8.52
C ALA A 330 14.74 -2.52 7.41
N GLU A 331 15.87 -2.93 6.85
CA GLU A 331 16.50 -2.25 5.71
C GLU A 331 15.59 -2.32 4.47
N ALA A 332 15.07 -3.49 4.14
CA ALA A 332 14.12 -3.67 3.04
C ALA A 332 12.88 -2.80 3.22
N LEU A 333 12.30 -2.78 4.43
CA LEU A 333 11.13 -1.97 4.75
C LEU A 333 11.41 -0.46 4.58
N THR A 334 12.59 0.03 4.97
CA THR A 334 12.94 1.45 4.76
C THR A 334 13.08 1.82 3.29
N MET A 335 13.63 0.92 2.45
CA MET A 335 13.68 1.14 1.00
C MET A 335 12.29 1.17 0.37
N VAL A 336 11.40 0.26 0.77
CA VAL A 336 9.99 0.25 0.33
C VAL A 336 9.30 1.56 0.71
N CYS A 337 9.47 2.04 1.93
CA CYS A 337 8.90 3.31 2.37
C CYS A 337 9.38 4.49 1.50
N ALA A 338 10.67 4.55 1.19
CA ALA A 338 11.22 5.59 0.31
C ALA A 338 10.63 5.53 -1.10
N GLN A 339 10.45 4.33 -1.67
CA GLN A 339 9.83 4.14 -2.98
C GLN A 339 8.38 4.62 -2.99
N VAL A 340 7.60 4.30 -1.96
CA VAL A 340 6.20 4.74 -1.82
C VAL A 340 6.08 6.26 -1.75
N MET A 341 6.99 6.93 -1.03
CA MET A 341 7.05 8.40 -1.00
C MET A 341 7.33 9.01 -2.39
N GLY A 342 8.22 8.39 -3.17
CA GLY A 342 8.47 8.77 -4.56
C GLY A 342 7.24 8.58 -5.46
N ASN A 343 6.57 7.44 -5.35
CA ASN A 343 5.34 7.14 -6.08
C ASN A 343 4.22 8.14 -5.74
N HIS A 344 4.08 8.50 -4.46
CA HIS A 344 3.09 9.50 -4.02
C HIS A 344 3.33 10.86 -4.68
N THR A 345 4.58 11.29 -4.82
CA THR A 345 4.92 12.53 -5.53
C THR A 345 4.46 12.48 -6.98
N ALA A 346 4.73 11.39 -7.70
CA ALA A 346 4.30 11.21 -9.08
C ALA A 346 2.77 11.22 -9.21
N ILE A 347 2.05 10.52 -8.31
CA ILE A 347 0.58 10.50 -8.28
C ILE A 347 0.01 11.89 -8.02
N THR A 348 0.57 12.64 -7.08
CA THR A 348 0.13 14.01 -6.75
C THR A 348 0.28 14.95 -7.96
N ILE A 349 1.42 14.88 -8.67
CA ILE A 349 1.63 15.64 -9.90
C ILE A 349 0.61 15.23 -10.95
N GLY A 350 0.42 13.91 -11.19
CA GLY A 350 -0.56 13.41 -12.14
C GLY A 350 -1.99 13.85 -11.83
N GLY A 351 -2.39 13.80 -10.56
CA GLY A 351 -3.71 14.24 -10.10
C GLY A 351 -3.97 15.73 -10.35
N SER A 352 -2.93 16.56 -10.26
CA SER A 352 -3.03 18.02 -10.48
C SER A 352 -3.17 18.43 -11.95
N GLN A 353 -3.10 17.49 -12.91
CA GLN A 353 -3.02 17.78 -14.36
C GLN A 353 -4.35 17.54 -15.12
N GLY A 354 -5.48 17.45 -14.43
CA GLY A 354 -6.79 17.43 -15.10
C GLY A 354 -7.07 18.74 -15.84
N ASN A 355 -7.48 18.63 -17.12
CA ASN A 355 -7.82 19.79 -17.93
C ASN A 355 -9.24 19.62 -18.49
N PHE A 356 -10.12 20.57 -18.18
CA PHE A 356 -11.54 20.50 -18.52
C PHE A 356 -12.16 19.16 -18.05
N GLU A 357 -12.63 18.33 -18.96
CA GLU A 357 -13.41 17.14 -18.65
C GLU A 357 -12.58 15.85 -18.56
N LEU A 358 -11.23 15.91 -18.65
CA LEU A 358 -10.40 14.71 -18.61
C LEU A 358 -9.03 14.92 -17.98
N ASN A 359 -8.65 14.03 -17.08
CA ASN A 359 -7.26 13.82 -16.67
C ASN A 359 -6.62 12.76 -17.57
N VAL A 360 -5.41 13.03 -18.04
CA VAL A 360 -4.66 12.14 -18.97
C VAL A 360 -3.35 11.60 -18.38
N TYR A 361 -3.33 11.35 -17.08
CA TYR A 361 -2.22 10.73 -16.35
C TYR A 361 -2.60 9.38 -15.68
N LYS A 362 -3.75 8.84 -16.04
CA LYS A 362 -4.38 7.69 -15.37
C LYS A 362 -3.52 6.43 -15.31
N PRO A 363 -2.88 5.95 -16.41
CA PRO A 363 -2.10 4.72 -16.35
C PRO A 363 -0.94 4.79 -15.37
N MET A 364 -0.20 5.91 -15.35
CA MET A 364 0.89 6.15 -14.42
C MET A 364 0.39 6.22 -12.96
N MET A 365 -0.73 6.92 -12.72
CA MET A 365 -1.27 7.06 -11.37
C MET A 365 -1.66 5.71 -10.76
N ILE A 366 -2.41 4.88 -11.50
CA ILE A 366 -2.84 3.58 -10.98
C ILE A 366 -1.69 2.58 -10.86
N HIS A 367 -0.73 2.59 -11.78
CA HIS A 367 0.48 1.78 -11.68
C HIS A 367 1.22 2.06 -10.38
N ASN A 368 1.51 3.34 -10.09
CA ASN A 368 2.22 3.73 -8.88
C ASN A 368 1.42 3.45 -7.59
N LEU A 369 0.09 3.63 -7.61
CA LEU A 369 -0.75 3.33 -6.45
C LEU A 369 -0.74 1.84 -6.12
N LEU A 370 -0.98 0.97 -7.11
CA LEU A 370 -0.99 -0.48 -6.94
C LEU A 370 0.39 -1.02 -6.58
N HIS A 371 1.45 -0.48 -7.19
CA HIS A 371 2.83 -0.81 -6.81
C HIS A 371 3.08 -0.49 -5.33
N SER A 372 2.71 0.72 -4.88
CA SER A 372 2.87 1.14 -3.49
C SER A 372 2.07 0.25 -2.53
N ALA A 373 0.80 -0.04 -2.84
CA ALA A 373 -0.04 -0.91 -2.03
C ALA A 373 0.56 -2.32 -1.93
N ARG A 374 1.04 -2.87 -3.04
CA ARG A 374 1.63 -4.20 -3.11
C ARG A 374 2.90 -4.32 -2.27
N ILE A 375 3.88 -3.42 -2.49
CA ILE A 375 5.16 -3.51 -1.77
C ILE A 375 5.01 -3.21 -0.28
N LEU A 376 4.08 -2.34 0.14
CA LEU A 376 3.74 -2.13 1.57
C LEU A 376 3.08 -3.36 2.17
N SER A 377 2.13 -3.95 1.47
CA SER A 377 1.44 -5.17 1.90
C SER A 377 2.42 -6.33 2.13
N ASP A 378 3.26 -6.62 1.13
CA ASP A 378 4.28 -7.67 1.21
C ASP A 378 5.29 -7.39 2.32
N SER A 379 5.72 -6.12 2.48
CA SER A 379 6.66 -5.73 3.53
C SER A 379 6.07 -5.86 4.93
N CYS A 380 4.81 -5.48 5.15
CA CYS A 380 4.15 -5.68 6.44
C CYS A 380 4.11 -7.16 6.80
N ARG A 381 3.77 -8.04 5.85
CA ARG A 381 3.75 -9.49 6.05
C ARG A 381 5.13 -10.06 6.34
N THR A 382 6.14 -9.72 5.51
CA THR A 382 7.49 -10.25 5.68
C THR A 382 8.17 -9.71 6.93
N PHE A 383 8.01 -8.42 7.23
CA PHE A 383 8.53 -7.82 8.45
C PHE A 383 7.91 -8.46 9.71
N THR A 384 6.62 -8.79 9.68
CA THR A 384 5.98 -9.54 10.75
C THR A 384 6.62 -10.90 10.94
N THR A 385 6.60 -11.74 9.89
CA THR A 385 6.96 -13.17 10.01
C THR A 385 8.47 -13.42 10.07
N LYS A 386 9.29 -12.52 9.54
CA LYS A 386 10.74 -12.66 9.46
C LYS A 386 11.51 -11.77 10.43
N CYS A 387 10.83 -10.84 11.10
CA CYS A 387 11.46 -9.94 12.07
C CYS A 387 10.67 -9.91 13.39
N VAL A 388 9.47 -9.33 13.42
CA VAL A 388 8.73 -9.02 14.66
C VAL A 388 8.44 -10.25 15.51
N GLU A 389 8.00 -11.36 14.92
CA GLU A 389 7.71 -12.60 15.65
C GLU A 389 8.93 -13.14 16.38
N GLY A 390 10.12 -13.01 15.77
CA GLY A 390 11.38 -13.55 16.30
C GLY A 390 12.24 -12.56 17.06
N ILE A 391 11.81 -11.31 17.25
CA ILE A 391 12.56 -10.33 18.08
C ILE A 391 12.44 -10.72 19.54
N GLU A 392 13.59 -10.69 20.25
CA GLU A 392 13.68 -10.93 21.70
C GLU A 392 14.38 -9.78 22.41
N PRO A 393 13.95 -9.40 23.64
CA PRO A 393 14.64 -8.39 24.43
C PRO A 393 15.93 -8.94 25.05
N VAL A 394 17.02 -8.21 24.94
CA VAL A 394 18.29 -8.53 25.60
C VAL A 394 18.30 -7.86 26.97
N ARG A 395 17.71 -8.54 27.97
CA ARG A 395 17.48 -7.97 29.31
C ARG A 395 18.76 -7.49 29.98
N GLU A 396 19.88 -8.18 29.78
CA GLU A 396 21.17 -7.78 30.36
C GLU A 396 21.62 -6.40 29.86
N ASN A 397 21.54 -6.14 28.57
CA ASN A 397 21.91 -4.85 27.98
C ASN A 397 20.90 -3.74 28.40
N ILE A 398 19.63 -4.06 28.43
CA ILE A 398 18.58 -3.14 28.89
C ILE A 398 18.84 -2.71 30.33
N THR A 399 19.13 -3.66 31.25
CA THR A 399 19.42 -3.38 32.64
C THR A 399 20.72 -2.57 32.79
N ALA A 400 21.77 -2.96 32.07
CA ALA A 400 23.06 -2.24 32.13
C ALA A 400 22.93 -0.78 31.66
N HIS A 401 22.17 -0.52 30.58
CA HIS A 401 21.89 0.85 30.13
C HIS A 401 21.05 1.64 31.14
N LEU A 402 20.06 1.02 31.73
CA LEU A 402 19.22 1.65 32.75
C LEU A 402 20.04 2.06 33.99
N GLU A 403 20.86 1.13 34.52
CA GLU A 403 21.68 1.36 35.70
C GLU A 403 22.77 2.42 35.50
N ASN A 404 23.33 2.51 34.29
CA ASN A 404 24.35 3.49 33.93
C ASN A 404 23.77 4.88 33.59
N SER A 405 22.47 5.03 33.48
CA SER A 405 21.86 6.30 33.08
C SER A 405 21.93 7.34 34.20
N LEU A 406 22.45 8.51 33.86
CA LEU A 406 22.42 9.67 34.77
C LEU A 406 21.07 10.31 34.89
N MET A 407 20.11 9.99 33.99
CA MET A 407 18.79 10.59 33.96
C MET A 407 17.86 10.04 35.05
N LEU A 408 18.23 8.95 35.71
CA LEU A 408 17.55 8.45 36.90
C LEU A 408 17.55 9.48 38.04
N VAL A 409 18.50 10.42 38.03
CA VAL A 409 18.53 11.54 38.97
C VAL A 409 17.27 12.36 39.03
N THR A 410 16.45 12.32 37.95
CA THR A 410 15.17 13.01 37.88
C THR A 410 14.21 12.58 38.99
N ALA A 411 14.29 11.34 39.47
CA ALA A 411 13.54 10.85 40.62
C ALA A 411 13.79 11.67 41.90
N LEU A 412 14.99 12.21 42.06
CA LEU A 412 15.40 12.98 43.25
C LEU A 412 14.84 14.41 43.26
N ASN A 413 14.38 14.94 42.13
CA ASN A 413 13.91 16.33 42.04
C ASN A 413 12.83 16.68 43.08
N ASN A 414 11.93 15.74 43.34
CA ASN A 414 10.84 15.93 44.31
C ASN A 414 11.27 15.83 45.79
N HIS A 415 12.49 15.33 46.06
CA HIS A 415 13.01 15.09 47.38
C HIS A 415 14.06 16.13 47.79
N ILE A 416 14.99 16.43 46.91
CA ILE A 416 16.16 17.31 47.19
C ILE A 416 16.21 18.58 46.32
N GLY A 417 15.29 18.70 45.37
CA GLY A 417 15.22 19.80 44.41
C GLY A 417 16.15 19.64 43.18
N TYR A 418 15.81 20.39 42.14
CA TYR A 418 16.50 20.33 40.83
C TYR A 418 18.01 20.62 40.90
N ASP A 419 18.40 21.68 41.66
CA ASP A 419 19.80 22.13 41.73
C ASP A 419 20.72 21.07 42.34
N LYS A 420 20.28 20.41 43.43
CA LYS A 420 21.06 19.34 44.06
C LYS A 420 21.12 18.11 43.16
N SER A 421 20.01 17.74 42.54
CA SER A 421 19.97 16.65 41.55
C SER A 421 20.92 16.92 40.38
N SER A 422 20.95 18.14 39.85
CA SER A 422 21.87 18.55 38.78
C SER A 422 23.34 18.43 39.22
N LYS A 423 23.67 18.78 40.45
CA LYS A 423 25.04 18.64 41.00
C LYS A 423 25.45 17.17 41.10
N ILE A 424 24.55 16.30 41.53
CA ILE A 424 24.80 14.84 41.58
C ILE A 424 25.10 14.31 40.16
N ALA A 425 24.27 14.61 39.17
CA ALA A 425 24.47 14.14 37.80
C ALA A 425 25.78 14.67 37.20
N LYS A 426 26.12 15.94 37.40
CA LYS A 426 27.38 16.53 36.92
C LYS A 426 28.58 15.87 37.56
N LEU A 427 28.57 15.69 38.87
CA LEU A 427 29.69 15.03 39.57
C LEU A 427 29.87 13.59 39.13
N ALA A 428 28.77 12.84 38.98
CA ALA A 428 28.80 11.47 38.50
C ALA A 428 29.37 11.39 37.07
N HIS A 429 28.98 12.31 36.19
CA HIS A 429 29.52 12.39 34.82
C HIS A 429 31.03 12.75 34.80
N GLU A 430 31.43 13.79 35.51
CA GLU A 430 32.81 14.27 35.59
C GLU A 430 33.78 13.19 36.13
N LYS A 431 33.33 12.43 37.12
CA LYS A 431 34.15 11.37 37.74
C LYS A 431 33.99 9.98 37.13
N GLY A 432 33.08 9.82 36.19
CA GLY A 432 32.74 8.49 35.63
C GLY A 432 32.20 7.51 36.69
N THR A 433 31.45 8.01 37.68
CA THR A 433 30.89 7.24 38.80
C THR A 433 29.38 7.11 38.69
N THR A 434 28.76 6.32 39.58
CA THR A 434 27.31 6.20 39.66
C THR A 434 26.67 7.41 40.32
N LEU A 435 25.40 7.65 40.04
CA LEU A 435 24.60 8.68 40.75
C LEU A 435 24.60 8.47 42.25
N ARG A 436 24.55 7.20 42.72
CA ARG A 436 24.64 6.83 44.14
C ARG A 436 25.92 7.35 44.75
N SER A 437 27.05 6.98 44.18
CA SER A 437 28.38 7.39 44.68
C SER A 437 28.52 8.92 44.77
N ALA A 438 28.06 9.62 43.72
CA ALA A 438 28.12 11.08 43.68
C ALA A 438 27.17 11.73 44.72
N ALA A 439 25.98 11.17 44.94
CA ALA A 439 25.02 11.66 45.92
C ALA A 439 25.54 11.53 47.37
N LEU A 440 26.17 10.39 47.69
CA LEU A 440 26.78 10.13 48.97
C LEU A 440 28.00 11.03 49.20
N GLU A 441 28.86 11.21 48.21
CA GLU A 441 30.02 12.10 48.27
C GLU A 441 29.61 13.56 48.55
N LEU A 442 28.53 14.01 47.95
CA LEU A 442 27.99 15.36 48.20
C LEU A 442 27.25 15.49 49.54
N GLY A 443 26.99 14.37 50.20
CA GLY A 443 26.24 14.36 51.47
C GLY A 443 24.79 14.82 51.32
N TYR A 444 24.17 14.62 50.17
CA TYR A 444 22.83 15.09 49.91
C TYR A 444 21.75 14.08 50.31
N LEU A 445 22.09 12.78 50.42
CA LEU A 445 21.22 11.69 50.85
C LEU A 445 22.02 10.46 51.31
N THR A 446 21.37 9.55 52.00
CA THR A 446 21.94 8.26 52.44
C THR A 446 21.69 7.17 51.37
N ASP A 447 22.29 6.00 51.58
CA ASP A 447 22.06 4.82 50.71
C ASP A 447 20.61 4.38 50.75
N GLU A 448 20.00 4.36 51.93
CA GLU A 448 18.61 3.98 52.13
C GLU A 448 17.65 4.96 51.45
N GLU A 449 17.95 6.26 51.51
CA GLU A 449 17.18 7.30 50.82
C GLU A 449 17.31 7.17 49.30
N PHE A 450 18.53 6.85 48.81
CA PHE A 450 18.72 6.60 47.37
C PHE A 450 17.89 5.41 46.89
N ASP A 451 17.93 4.29 47.59
CA ASP A 451 17.16 3.09 47.27
C ASP A 451 15.65 3.30 47.37
N ALA A 452 15.20 4.14 48.31
CA ALA A 452 13.79 4.44 48.47
C ALA A 452 13.24 5.36 47.36
N TRP A 453 14.08 6.27 46.82
CA TRP A 453 13.62 7.35 45.93
C TRP A 453 13.98 7.11 44.46
N VAL A 454 15.06 6.42 44.13
CA VAL A 454 15.48 6.12 42.74
C VAL A 454 14.99 4.73 42.37
N ARG A 455 13.76 4.67 41.97
CA ARG A 455 13.06 3.43 41.57
C ARG A 455 12.57 3.54 40.14
N PRO A 456 13.35 3.05 39.16
CA PRO A 456 13.03 3.19 37.75
C PRO A 456 11.62 2.69 37.38
N GLU A 457 11.15 1.63 38.02
CA GLU A 457 9.81 1.05 37.81
C GLU A 457 8.67 2.02 38.20
N GLN A 458 8.93 2.96 39.13
CA GLN A 458 7.99 3.99 39.54
C GLN A 458 8.09 5.29 38.72
N MET A 459 9.02 5.33 37.74
CA MET A 459 9.23 6.48 36.88
C MET A 459 8.54 6.31 35.50
N THR A 460 7.84 5.24 35.28
CA THR A 460 7.22 4.87 33.99
C THR A 460 5.80 5.39 33.79
N GLY A 461 5.31 6.21 34.72
CA GLY A 461 3.97 6.79 34.67
C GLY A 461 3.77 7.94 35.65
N PRO A 462 2.58 8.57 35.64
CA PRO A 462 2.22 9.59 36.63
C PRO A 462 2.23 8.98 38.04
N LYS A 463 2.68 9.76 39.03
CA LYS A 463 2.54 9.36 40.43
C LYS A 463 1.07 9.53 40.83
N SER A 464 0.50 8.47 41.41
CA SER A 464 -0.82 8.49 42.06
C SER A 464 -0.84 9.35 43.35
#